data_ba9eb95f2ff926df82fcfa4d268e1419
#
_entry.id   ba9eb95f2ff926df82fcfa4d268e1419
#
_cell.length_a   1.000
_cell.length_b   1.000
_cell.length_c   1.000
_cell.angle_alpha   90.00
_cell.angle_beta   90.00
_cell.angle_gamma   90.00
#
_symmetry.space_group_name_H-M   'P 1'
#
loop_
_entity.id
_entity.type
_entity.pdbx_description
1 polymer ?
#
loop_
_entity_poly.entity_id
_entity_poly.type
_entity_poly.pdbx_seq_one_letter_code
_entity_poly.pdbx_strand_id
1 'polypeptide(L)'
;MKKFILISSILSSFFVFTQAYELPSDEIQPEVKAIKEHFKDKVEKVEFEAWAKGMGLNFSTQKYLNNQNYKKYAKTMAKLIRKTRGVKGKVEICYEGTPQKRVHKCNKF
;
A
#
# COMPACT_ATOMS: atom_id res chain seq x y z
N MET A 1 -23.03 -12.11 43.83
CA MET A 1 -22.53 -12.25 43.58
C MET A 1 -22.00 -12.63 42.58
N LYS A 2 -21.74 -12.95 42.04
CA LYS A 2 -21.21 -13.39 41.11
C LYS A 2 -21.52 -12.92 39.94
N LYS A 3 -22.09 -12.26 39.51
CA LYS A 3 -22.39 -11.86 38.42
C LYS A 3 -21.75 -10.78 37.96
N PHE A 4 -21.35 -9.83 38.43
CA PHE A 4 -20.74 -8.80 37.99
C PHE A 4 -19.60 -8.98 37.34
N ILE A 5 -19.10 -9.75 37.53
CA ILE A 5 -17.95 -10.19 36.89
C ILE A 5 -18.07 -10.26 35.45
N LEU A 6 -19.20 -10.60 35.02
CA LEU A 6 -19.46 -10.67 33.66
C LEU A 6 -19.21 -9.43 32.92
N ILE A 7 -19.46 -8.35 33.56
CA ILE A 7 -19.30 -7.08 32.97
C ILE A 7 -17.91 -6.77 32.58
N SER A 8 -16.98 -7.15 33.37
CA SER A 8 -15.61 -6.84 33.04
C SER A 8 -15.18 -7.54 31.78
N SER A 9 -15.65 -8.71 31.54
CA SER A 9 -15.21 -9.38 30.35
C SER A 9 -15.74 -8.69 29.12
N ILE A 10 -16.88 -8.10 29.20
CA ILE A 10 -17.42 -7.41 28.06
C ILE A 10 -16.60 -6.22 27.70
N LEU A 11 -16.12 -5.52 28.66
CA LEU A 11 -15.31 -4.36 28.38
C LEU A 11 -14.05 -4.73 27.65
N SER A 12 -13.48 -5.82 27.99
CA SER A 12 -12.28 -6.24 27.33
C SER A 12 -12.48 -6.44 25.86
N SER A 13 -13.61 -6.87 25.48
CA SER A 13 -13.87 -7.12 24.08
C SER A 13 -13.81 -5.88 23.24
N PHE A 14 -14.23 -4.79 23.75
CA PHE A 14 -14.21 -3.58 22.99
C PHE A 14 -12.83 -3.12 22.64
N PHE A 15 -11.91 -3.29 23.52
CA PHE A 15 -10.57 -2.90 23.23
C PHE A 15 -10.00 -3.66 22.09
N VAL A 16 -10.35 -4.88 21.99
CA VAL A 16 -9.86 -5.69 20.91
C VAL A 16 -10.25 -5.14 19.56
N PHE A 17 -11.48 -4.69 19.45
CA PHE A 17 -11.91 -4.09 18.21
C PHE A 17 -11.11 -2.88 17.85
N THR A 18 -10.91 -2.03 18.80
CA THR A 18 -10.19 -0.81 18.56
C THR A 18 -8.82 -1.08 18.03
N GLN A 19 -8.18 -2.07 18.57
CA GLN A 19 -6.84 -2.37 18.13
C GLN A 19 -6.81 -2.87 16.71
N ALA A 20 -7.81 -3.57 16.32
CA ALA A 20 -7.85 -4.10 14.98
C ALA A 20 -7.84 -2.99 13.93
N TYR A 21 -8.42 -1.87 14.23
CA TYR A 21 -8.44 -0.79 13.29
C TYR A 21 -7.11 -0.13 13.09
N GLU A 22 -6.20 -0.38 13.95
CA GLU A 22 -4.92 0.26 13.85
C GLU A 22 -3.96 -0.44 12.96
N LEU A 23 -4.34 -1.55 12.42
CA LEU A 23 -3.48 -2.24 11.50
C LEU A 23 -3.34 -1.44 10.24
N PRO A 24 -2.13 -1.27 9.75
CA PRO A 24 -1.93 -0.55 8.50
C PRO A 24 -2.63 -1.25 7.36
N SER A 25 -3.40 -0.53 6.63
CA SER A 25 -4.15 -1.14 5.54
C SER A 25 -3.24 -1.66 4.44
N ASP A 26 -2.10 -1.06 4.24
CA ASP A 26 -1.19 -1.49 3.19
C ASP A 26 -0.62 -2.88 3.45
N GLU A 27 -0.59 -3.33 4.69
CA GLU A 27 -0.11 -4.67 4.99
C GLU A 27 -1.12 -5.74 4.62
N ILE A 28 -2.36 -5.34 4.43
CA ILE A 28 -3.41 -6.26 4.10
C ILE A 28 -3.65 -6.33 2.62
N GLN A 29 -3.30 -5.31 1.90
CA GLN A 29 -3.54 -5.26 0.47
C GLN A 29 -2.58 -6.18 -0.27
N PRO A 30 -3.08 -7.16 -1.02
CA PRO A 30 -2.19 -8.07 -1.74
C PRO A 30 -1.37 -7.37 -2.81
N GLU A 31 -1.88 -6.27 -3.38
CA GLU A 31 -1.14 -5.52 -4.37
C GLU A 31 0.12 -4.90 -3.77
N VAL A 32 -0.02 -4.31 -2.61
CA VAL A 32 1.11 -3.70 -1.93
C VAL A 32 2.10 -4.76 -1.51
N LYS A 33 1.59 -5.87 -1.00
CA LYS A 33 2.44 -6.97 -0.58
C LYS A 33 3.27 -7.51 -1.73
N ALA A 34 2.65 -7.70 -2.88
CA ALA A 34 3.34 -8.21 -4.05
C ALA A 34 4.46 -7.27 -4.49
N ILE A 35 4.20 -5.97 -4.45
CA ILE A 35 5.19 -4.99 -4.83
C ILE A 35 6.34 -4.97 -3.85
N LYS A 36 6.05 -4.98 -2.56
CA LYS A 36 7.08 -4.97 -1.56
C LYS A 36 7.95 -6.22 -1.60
N GLU A 37 7.34 -7.35 -1.90
CA GLU A 37 8.10 -8.58 -2.01
C GLU A 37 9.01 -8.58 -3.23
N HIS A 38 8.55 -8.00 -4.32
CA HIS A 38 9.34 -7.96 -5.54
C HIS A 38 10.51 -7.01 -5.43
N PHE A 39 10.30 -5.82 -4.89
CA PHE A 39 11.31 -4.79 -4.83
C PHE A 39 12.14 -4.80 -3.55
N LYS A 40 11.59 -5.40 -2.50
CA LYS A 40 12.24 -5.51 -1.19
C LYS A 40 12.65 -4.13 -0.68
N ASP A 41 13.91 -3.95 -0.37
CA ASP A 41 14.36 -2.69 0.22
C ASP A 41 14.62 -1.60 -0.80
N LYS A 42 14.40 -1.85 -2.08
CA LYS A 42 14.55 -0.80 -3.09
C LYS A 42 13.44 0.20 -3.05
N VAL A 43 12.29 -0.18 -2.52
CA VAL A 43 11.13 0.68 -2.40
C VAL A 43 10.83 0.85 -0.93
N GLU A 44 10.58 2.09 -0.52
CA GLU A 44 10.40 2.37 0.89
C GLU A 44 8.95 2.40 1.28
N LYS A 45 8.15 3.17 0.57
CA LYS A 45 6.74 3.33 0.90
C LYS A 45 5.91 3.03 -0.31
N VAL A 46 4.83 2.30 -0.13
CA VAL A 46 3.93 1.93 -1.20
C VAL A 46 2.50 2.12 -0.71
N GLU A 47 1.71 2.87 -1.47
CA GLU A 47 0.30 3.07 -1.16
C GLU A 47 -0.51 2.81 -2.41
N PHE A 48 -1.52 1.99 -2.30
CA PHE A 48 -2.35 1.62 -3.43
C PHE A 48 -3.80 1.95 -3.16
N GLU A 49 -4.47 2.46 -4.18
CA GLU A 49 -5.90 2.75 -4.12
C GLU A 49 -6.58 2.28 -5.39
N ALA A 50 -7.79 1.76 -5.23
CA ALA A 50 -8.63 1.44 -6.37
C ALA A 50 -9.96 2.15 -6.17
N TRP A 51 -10.47 2.73 -7.25
CA TRP A 51 -11.75 3.41 -7.19
C TRP A 51 -12.56 3.00 -8.43
N ALA A 52 -13.76 3.53 -8.54
CA ALA A 52 -14.70 3.05 -9.55
C ALA A 52 -14.13 3.12 -10.95
N LYS A 53 -13.34 4.13 -11.24
CA LYS A 53 -12.87 4.35 -12.59
C LYS A 53 -11.39 4.15 -12.79
N GLY A 54 -10.68 3.64 -11.81
CA GLY A 54 -9.25 3.49 -12.00
C GLY A 54 -8.52 2.92 -10.81
N MET A 55 -7.22 2.86 -10.97
CA MET A 55 -6.32 2.36 -9.96
C MET A 55 -5.10 3.26 -9.92
N GLY A 56 -4.57 3.47 -8.74
CA GLY A 56 -3.39 4.29 -8.58
C GLY A 56 -2.48 3.79 -7.48
N LEU A 57 -1.21 4.07 -7.63
CA LEU A 57 -0.21 3.67 -6.67
C LEU A 57 0.80 4.79 -6.49
N ASN A 58 1.14 5.08 -5.24
CA ASN A 58 2.21 6.02 -4.91
C ASN A 58 3.34 5.24 -4.26
N PHE A 59 4.56 5.56 -4.62
CA PHE A 59 5.70 4.91 -4.00
C PHE A 59 6.87 5.87 -3.83
N SER A 60 7.73 5.55 -2.89
CA SER A 60 8.96 6.29 -2.66
C SER A 60 10.12 5.32 -2.53
N THR A 61 11.34 5.83 -2.65
CA THR A 61 12.54 5.03 -2.58
C THR A 61 13.58 5.71 -1.71
N GLN A 62 14.59 4.98 -1.31
CA GLN A 62 15.70 5.57 -0.58
C GLN A 62 16.68 6.26 -1.50
N LYS A 63 16.90 5.68 -2.67
CA LYS A 63 17.77 6.28 -3.68
C LYS A 63 16.91 6.87 -4.77
N TYR A 64 17.21 8.07 -5.18
CA TYR A 64 16.41 8.77 -6.17
C TYR A 64 16.47 8.04 -7.51
N LEU A 65 15.31 7.87 -8.12
CA LEU A 65 15.20 7.22 -9.42
C LEU A 65 15.15 8.28 -10.51
N ASN A 66 16.01 8.13 -11.51
CA ASN A 66 15.90 8.99 -12.67
C ASN A 66 14.67 8.56 -13.47
N ASN A 67 14.35 9.32 -14.51
CA ASN A 67 13.13 9.09 -15.25
C ASN A 67 13.06 7.70 -15.86
N GLN A 68 14.17 7.21 -16.36
CA GLN A 68 14.22 5.91 -16.99
C GLN A 68 13.98 4.78 -15.97
N ASN A 69 14.59 4.87 -14.81
CA ASN A 69 14.40 3.88 -13.78
C ASN A 69 13.01 3.95 -13.17
N TYR A 70 12.49 5.16 -13.01
CA TYR A 70 11.11 5.31 -12.57
C TYR A 70 10.17 4.55 -13.50
N LYS A 71 10.34 4.69 -14.80
CA LYS A 71 9.47 4.01 -15.76
C LYS A 71 9.58 2.50 -15.65
N LYS A 72 10.78 2.00 -15.44
CA LYS A 72 10.97 0.56 -15.27
C LYS A 72 10.23 0.04 -14.05
N TYR A 73 10.40 0.73 -12.93
CA TYR A 73 9.73 0.34 -11.70
C TYR A 73 8.21 0.40 -11.89
N ALA A 74 7.75 1.49 -12.47
CA ALA A 74 6.32 1.71 -12.63
C ALA A 74 5.67 0.65 -13.51
N LYS A 75 6.32 0.26 -14.59
CA LYS A 75 5.79 -0.78 -15.47
C LYS A 75 5.65 -2.11 -14.73
N THR A 76 6.65 -2.45 -13.94
CA THR A 76 6.60 -3.68 -13.16
C THR A 76 5.51 -3.63 -12.10
N MET A 77 5.39 -2.49 -11.43
CA MET A 77 4.34 -2.31 -10.43
C MET A 77 2.96 -2.46 -11.05
N ALA A 78 2.75 -1.83 -12.19
CA ALA A 78 1.46 -1.92 -12.86
C ALA A 78 1.14 -3.37 -13.25
N LYS A 79 2.12 -4.11 -13.72
CA LYS A 79 1.93 -5.51 -14.05
C LYS A 79 1.55 -6.34 -12.82
N LEU A 80 2.24 -6.11 -11.71
CA LEU A 80 1.96 -6.83 -10.49
C LEU A 80 0.55 -6.54 -9.98
N ILE A 81 0.14 -5.28 -10.07
CA ILE A 81 -1.20 -4.90 -9.66
C ILE A 81 -2.25 -5.59 -10.52
N ARG A 82 -2.09 -5.52 -11.83
CA ARG A 82 -3.04 -6.15 -12.73
C ARG A 82 -3.13 -7.66 -12.51
N LYS A 83 -1.99 -8.28 -12.30
CA LYS A 83 -1.95 -9.71 -12.07
C LYS A 83 -2.63 -10.07 -10.75
N THR A 84 -2.31 -9.34 -9.71
CA THR A 84 -2.84 -9.63 -8.39
C THR A 84 -4.34 -9.43 -8.32
N ARG A 85 -4.84 -8.40 -8.97
CA ARG A 85 -6.27 -8.13 -8.97
C ARG A 85 -7.03 -8.90 -10.03
N GLY A 86 -6.33 -9.47 -11.01
CA GLY A 86 -6.99 -10.17 -12.09
C GLY A 86 -7.75 -9.24 -13.02
N VAL A 87 -7.21 -8.04 -13.25
CA VAL A 87 -7.89 -7.04 -14.07
C VAL A 87 -6.97 -6.57 -15.18
N LYS A 88 -7.55 -5.86 -16.12
CA LYS A 88 -6.82 -5.20 -17.18
C LYS A 88 -7.04 -3.72 -17.02
N GLY A 89 -6.26 -2.93 -17.69
CA GLY A 89 -6.42 -1.50 -17.61
C GLY A 89 -5.16 -0.87 -17.07
N LYS A 90 -5.07 0.42 -17.24
CA LYS A 90 -3.87 1.14 -16.84
C LYS A 90 -3.93 1.51 -15.38
N VAL A 91 -2.76 1.59 -14.79
CA VAL A 91 -2.61 1.99 -13.40
C VAL A 91 -1.81 3.27 -13.37
N GLU A 92 -2.27 4.25 -12.62
CA GLU A 92 -1.51 5.48 -12.45
C GLU A 92 -0.46 5.24 -11.39
N ILE A 93 0.81 5.40 -11.76
CA ILE A 93 1.92 5.16 -10.84
C ILE A 93 2.61 6.49 -10.57
N CYS A 94 2.59 6.91 -9.33
CA CYS A 94 3.18 8.18 -8.90
C CYS A 94 4.42 7.93 -8.06
N TYR A 95 5.49 8.58 -8.42
CA TYR A 95 6.74 8.49 -7.68
C TYR A 95 6.89 9.73 -6.81
N GLU A 96 7.12 9.51 -5.53
CA GLU A 96 7.21 10.60 -4.56
C GLU A 96 8.65 10.98 -4.24
N GLY A 97 9.62 10.34 -4.84
CA GLY A 97 11.01 10.65 -4.60
C GLY A 97 11.60 9.97 -3.40
N THR A 98 12.47 10.68 -2.72
CA THR A 98 13.15 10.19 -1.51
C THR A 98 12.86 11.16 -0.38
N PRO A 99 13.18 10.79 0.85
CA PRO A 99 13.02 11.75 1.97
C PRO A 99 13.80 13.03 1.75
N GLN A 100 14.95 12.96 1.09
CA GLN A 100 15.78 14.12 0.86
C GLN A 100 15.37 14.89 -0.39
N LYS A 101 14.75 14.22 -1.36
CA LYS A 101 14.37 14.88 -2.59
C LYS A 101 12.94 14.46 -2.95
N ARG A 102 11.99 15.27 -2.52
CA ARG A 102 10.58 14.96 -2.78
C ARG A 102 10.20 15.43 -4.17
N VAL A 103 9.46 14.57 -4.86
CA VAL A 103 8.92 14.91 -6.17
C VAL A 103 7.52 14.32 -6.24
N HIS A 104 6.81 14.64 -7.30
CA HIS A 104 5.50 14.03 -7.54
C HIS A 104 5.37 13.85 -9.04
N LYS A 105 5.66 12.66 -9.49
CA LYS A 105 5.69 12.35 -10.92
C LYS A 105 4.75 11.19 -11.20
N CYS A 106 3.74 11.43 -11.99
CA CYS A 106 2.70 10.44 -12.26
C CYS A 106 2.57 10.16 -13.73
N ASN A 107 2.38 8.90 -14.06
CA ASN A 107 2.06 8.48 -15.42
C ASN A 107 1.21 7.21 -15.34
N LYS A 108 0.52 6.92 -16.42
CA LYS A 108 -0.27 5.70 -16.49
C LYS A 108 0.46 4.64 -17.28
N PHE A 109 0.37 3.42 -16.77
CA PHE A 109 1.06 2.29 -17.37
C PHE A 109 0.16 1.10 -17.57
#